data_61c1641312d62c040e31e5dad4d58fe2
#
_entry.id   61c1641312d62c040e31e5dad4d58fe2
#
_cell.length_a   1.000
_cell.length_b   1.000
_cell.length_c   1.000
_cell.angle_alpha   90.00
_cell.angle_beta   90.00
_cell.angle_gamma   90.00
#
_symmetry.space_group_name_H-M   'P 1'
#
loop_
_entity.id
_entity.type
_entity.pdbx_description
1 polymer ?
#
loop_
_entity_poly.entity_id
_entity_poly.type
_entity_poly.pdbx_seq_one_letter_code
_entity_poly.pdbx_strand_id
1 'polypeptide(L)'
;YYCDDTSKTTNHSVLIVGWDDNYSASNFNSKCRPSSDGAWLIRNSWGDCNSMGGYFWISYEDAMLQAEENEEAEVAFFDVEKADNYDNNYQYDGGIPFAFSKSFLRGANVFEAKADEKMQAVSFYTQEANVNYEVSIYESPDSDNPMSGKLVSSLSGTIAERGYHTIDFVKEDKDEVFMTKGKRYAVVVKLEESGDTSYQTYECTHNDSALTEAVSANKGESYVQYSDGKWEDFSELEWSSKEKNNANLCIKMFSDTWDSTKATPTPMPTMTATPTAAPTAAPTAAPTATP
;
A
#
# COMPACT_ATOMS: atom_id res chain seq x y z
N TYR A 1 2.65 29.57 1.79
CA TYR A 1 3.57 29.10 2.84
C TYR A 1 4.94 28.79 2.26
N TYR A 2 6.00 29.13 2.99
CA TYR A 2 7.38 28.78 2.66
C TYR A 2 8.20 28.75 3.93
N CYS A 3 8.99 27.73 4.10
CA CYS A 3 9.96 27.56 5.19
C CYS A 3 11.31 27.17 4.58
N ASP A 4 12.38 27.89 4.98
CA ASP A 4 13.78 27.62 4.58
C ASP A 4 14.60 26.95 5.71
N ASP A 5 13.97 26.65 6.84
CA ASP A 5 14.61 26.05 8.02
C ASP A 5 14.57 24.52 7.95
N THR A 6 15.66 23.93 7.49
CA THR A 6 15.85 22.47 7.40
C THR A 6 15.94 21.74 8.74
N SER A 7 16.04 22.49 9.87
CA SER A 7 16.03 21.90 11.22
C SER A 7 14.62 21.58 11.74
N LYS A 8 13.57 22.01 11.03
CA LYS A 8 12.20 21.72 11.37
C LYS A 8 11.79 20.33 10.90
N THR A 9 10.82 19.76 11.59
CA THR A 9 10.17 18.52 11.18
C THR A 9 8.74 18.78 10.76
N THR A 10 8.19 17.92 9.92
CA THR A 10 6.78 17.93 9.55
C THR A 10 5.94 17.51 10.75
N ASN A 11 4.75 18.07 10.89
CA ASN A 11 3.81 17.75 11.97
C ASN A 11 2.35 17.70 11.51
N HIS A 12 2.10 17.80 10.21
CA HIS A 12 0.77 17.83 9.67
C HIS A 12 0.75 17.33 8.22
N SER A 13 -0.20 16.46 7.91
CA SER A 13 -0.43 15.96 6.55
C SER A 13 -1.46 16.80 5.83
N VAL A 14 -1.22 17.08 4.56
CA VAL A 14 -2.09 17.88 3.69
C VAL A 14 -2.22 17.22 2.32
N LEU A 15 -3.21 17.62 1.54
CA LEU A 15 -3.46 17.09 0.22
C LEU A 15 -3.00 18.07 -0.86
N ILE A 16 -2.10 17.65 -1.76
CA ILE A 16 -1.77 18.37 -2.97
C ILE A 16 -2.91 18.16 -3.97
N VAL A 17 -3.52 19.25 -4.45
CA VAL A 17 -4.65 19.23 -5.37
C VAL A 17 -4.37 19.93 -6.70
N GLY A 18 -3.19 20.53 -6.85
CA GLY A 18 -2.75 21.20 -8.06
C GLY A 18 -1.40 21.87 -7.90
N TRP A 19 -0.97 22.55 -8.93
CA TRP A 19 0.29 23.33 -8.95
C TRP A 19 0.22 24.48 -9.96
N ASP A 20 1.12 25.44 -9.81
CA ASP A 20 1.33 26.52 -10.75
C ASP A 20 2.81 26.87 -10.82
N ASP A 21 3.47 26.54 -11.94
CA ASP A 21 4.91 26.79 -12.17
C ASP A 21 5.24 28.28 -12.23
N ASN A 22 4.24 29.13 -12.49
CA ASN A 22 4.37 30.56 -12.57
C ASN A 22 3.88 31.30 -11.33
N TYR A 23 3.55 30.57 -10.24
CA TYR A 23 3.14 31.21 -8.99
C TYR A 23 4.29 32.03 -8.43
N SER A 24 4.14 33.37 -8.50
CA SER A 24 5.27 34.27 -8.24
C SER A 24 5.81 34.15 -6.82
N ALA A 25 7.12 34.04 -6.68
CA ALA A 25 7.83 34.13 -5.42
C ALA A 25 7.46 35.41 -4.63
N SER A 26 7.06 36.47 -5.30
CA SER A 26 6.61 37.72 -4.67
C SER A 26 5.32 37.60 -3.86
N ASN A 27 4.53 36.52 -4.06
CA ASN A 27 3.32 36.25 -3.29
C ASN A 27 3.61 35.72 -1.88
N PHE A 28 4.85 35.27 -1.64
CA PHE A 28 5.28 34.80 -0.32
C PHE A 28 5.76 35.96 0.57
N ASN A 29 5.87 35.67 1.87
CA ASN A 29 6.29 36.66 2.85
C ASN A 29 7.64 37.28 2.49
N SER A 30 7.73 38.61 2.46
CA SER A 30 8.97 39.31 2.09
C SER A 30 10.15 39.07 3.03
N LYS A 31 9.91 38.57 4.25
CA LYS A 31 10.98 38.25 5.23
C LYS A 31 11.53 36.82 5.06
N CYS A 32 10.76 35.94 4.43
CA CYS A 32 11.14 34.57 4.11
C CYS A 32 10.49 34.25 2.76
N ARG A 33 11.27 34.31 1.68
CA ARG A 33 10.76 34.22 0.31
C ARG A 33 11.59 33.21 -0.46
N PRO A 34 10.94 32.31 -1.24
CA PRO A 34 11.65 31.40 -2.12
C PRO A 34 12.43 32.18 -3.20
N SER A 35 13.45 31.58 -3.75
CA SER A 35 14.33 32.20 -4.75
C SER A 35 13.74 32.16 -6.16
N SER A 36 12.82 31.21 -6.44
CA SER A 36 12.15 31.07 -7.73
C SER A 36 10.63 31.01 -7.59
N ASP A 37 9.95 31.18 -8.73
CA ASP A 37 8.53 30.99 -8.87
C ASP A 37 8.18 29.50 -8.84
N GLY A 38 6.91 29.17 -8.54
CA GLY A 38 6.36 27.83 -8.50
C GLY A 38 5.84 27.43 -7.13
N ALA A 39 4.65 26.84 -7.12
CA ALA A 39 4.02 26.41 -5.90
C ALA A 39 3.00 25.29 -6.10
N TRP A 40 2.83 24.48 -5.06
CA TRP A 40 1.78 23.48 -4.93
C TRP A 40 0.52 24.11 -4.35
N LEU A 41 -0.64 23.83 -4.94
CA LEU A 41 -1.93 24.14 -4.36
C LEU A 41 -2.34 23.02 -3.40
N ILE A 42 -2.55 23.40 -2.16
CA ILE A 42 -2.82 22.48 -1.04
C ILE A 42 -4.26 22.63 -0.56
N ARG A 43 -4.91 21.50 -0.27
CA ARG A 43 -6.16 21.43 0.50
C ARG A 43 -5.87 20.98 1.91
N ASN A 44 -6.23 21.82 2.89
CA ASN A 44 -6.14 21.47 4.30
C ASN A 44 -7.40 20.71 4.77
N SER A 45 -7.26 19.94 5.85
CA SER A 45 -8.36 19.19 6.51
C SER A 45 -9.16 20.00 7.52
N TRP A 46 -8.89 21.30 7.68
CA TRP A 46 -9.52 22.17 8.71
C TRP A 46 -10.76 22.93 8.22
N GLY A 47 -11.40 22.47 7.15
CA GLY A 47 -12.56 23.15 6.57
C GLY A 47 -12.18 24.51 5.96
N ASP A 48 -13.13 25.44 5.94
CA ASP A 48 -12.99 26.78 5.33
C ASP A 48 -12.31 27.78 6.29
N CYS A 49 -11.18 27.42 6.84
CA CYS A 49 -10.50 28.16 7.92
C CYS A 49 -9.75 29.42 7.45
N ASN A 50 -9.73 29.73 6.16
CA ASN A 50 -9.04 30.91 5.59
C ASN A 50 -9.82 31.52 4.42
N SER A 51 -9.33 32.66 3.88
CA SER A 51 -9.96 33.38 2.77
C SER A 51 -9.99 32.61 1.43
N MET A 52 -9.28 31.48 1.35
CA MET A 52 -9.25 30.61 0.18
C MET A 52 -10.10 29.34 0.37
N GLY A 53 -11.03 29.31 1.34
CA GLY A 53 -11.88 28.15 1.57
C GLY A 53 -11.12 26.90 2.02
N GLY A 54 -10.06 27.06 2.82
CA GLY A 54 -9.22 25.98 3.32
C GLY A 54 -8.11 25.54 2.35
N TYR A 55 -7.90 26.26 1.23
CA TYR A 55 -6.76 26.06 0.36
C TYR A 55 -5.64 27.03 0.69
N PHE A 56 -4.40 26.67 0.29
CA PHE A 56 -3.25 27.56 0.37
C PHE A 56 -2.12 27.08 -0.58
N TRP A 57 -1.13 27.93 -0.79
CA TRP A 57 0.02 27.64 -1.66
C TRP A 57 1.25 27.34 -0.80
N ILE A 58 2.01 26.27 -1.17
CA ILE A 58 3.34 25.97 -0.64
C ILE A 58 4.34 26.09 -1.79
N SER A 59 5.45 26.80 -1.55
CA SER A 59 6.53 26.89 -2.52
C SER A 59 7.12 25.53 -2.87
N TYR A 60 7.53 25.33 -4.12
CA TYR A 60 8.32 24.16 -4.50
C TYR A 60 9.64 24.06 -3.74
N GLU A 61 10.18 25.21 -3.25
CA GLU A 61 11.43 25.29 -2.49
C GLU A 61 11.23 25.10 -0.98
N ASP A 62 10.05 24.74 -0.52
CA ASP A 62 9.83 24.52 0.91
C ASP A 62 10.74 23.40 1.44
N ALA A 63 11.52 23.70 2.48
CA ALA A 63 12.53 22.80 3.00
C ALA A 63 11.97 21.46 3.48
N MET A 64 10.70 21.44 3.92
CA MET A 64 10.06 20.22 4.40
C MET A 64 9.65 19.26 3.27
N LEU A 65 9.43 19.79 2.06
CA LEU A 65 9.11 18.99 0.88
C LEU A 65 10.37 18.49 0.14
N GLN A 66 11.53 19.06 0.41
CA GLN A 66 12.80 18.75 -0.25
C GLN A 66 13.78 17.95 0.62
N ALA A 67 13.45 17.69 1.87
CA ALA A 67 14.34 17.00 2.79
C ALA A 67 14.43 15.50 2.45
N GLU A 68 15.41 15.11 1.63
CA GLU A 68 15.73 13.71 1.32
C GLU A 68 16.03 12.86 2.57
N GLU A 69 16.44 13.50 3.67
CA GLU A 69 16.75 12.83 4.94
C GLU A 69 15.56 12.79 5.90
N ASN A 70 14.44 13.39 5.54
CA ASN A 70 13.27 13.45 6.40
C ASN A 70 12.31 12.32 6.04
N GLU A 71 12.49 11.15 6.65
CA GLU A 71 11.63 9.98 6.48
C GLU A 71 10.14 10.28 6.74
N GLU A 72 9.83 11.42 7.36
CA GLU A 72 8.48 11.88 7.65
C GLU A 72 7.85 12.73 6.52
N ALA A 73 8.64 13.20 5.56
CA ALA A 73 8.15 14.02 4.43
C ALA A 73 7.82 13.14 3.22
N GLU A 74 6.85 12.28 3.34
CA GLU A 74 6.42 11.40 2.25
C GLU A 74 5.29 12.00 1.43
N VAL A 75 5.41 11.90 0.11
CA VAL A 75 4.30 12.15 -0.81
C VAL A 75 3.69 10.81 -1.19
N ALA A 76 2.45 10.58 -0.79
CA ALA A 76 1.69 9.41 -1.19
C ALA A 76 0.76 9.74 -2.34
N PHE A 77 0.69 8.87 -3.33
CA PHE A 77 -0.28 8.92 -4.42
C PHE A 77 -1.37 7.90 -4.17
N PHE A 78 -2.60 8.29 -4.50
CA PHE A 78 -3.73 7.38 -4.45
C PHE A 78 -4.29 7.23 -5.87
N ASP A 79 -4.34 5.99 -6.33
CA ASP A 79 -5.20 5.63 -7.44
C ASP A 79 -6.55 5.20 -6.91
N VAL A 80 -7.63 5.61 -7.56
CA VAL A 80 -8.99 5.40 -7.07
C VAL A 80 -9.77 4.63 -8.11
N GLU A 81 -10.20 3.46 -7.75
CA GLU A 81 -11.12 2.65 -8.54
C GLU A 81 -12.57 2.86 -8.11
N LYS A 82 -13.52 2.33 -8.89
CA LYS A 82 -14.92 2.34 -8.51
C LYS A 82 -15.14 1.45 -7.29
N ALA A 83 -16.06 1.85 -6.41
CA ALA A 83 -16.34 1.10 -5.18
C ALA A 83 -16.97 -0.28 -5.43
N ASP A 84 -17.48 -0.53 -6.64
CA ASP A 84 -18.12 -1.76 -7.10
C ASP A 84 -17.24 -2.57 -8.08
N ASN A 85 -15.91 -2.40 -8.02
CA ASN A 85 -14.96 -3.12 -8.87
C ASN A 85 -14.86 -4.62 -8.54
N TYR A 86 -15.16 -5.03 -7.28
CA TYR A 86 -15.23 -6.42 -6.84
C TYR A 86 -16.47 -6.65 -5.98
N ASP A 87 -17.06 -7.85 -6.08
CA ASP A 87 -18.24 -8.23 -5.27
C ASP A 87 -17.85 -8.50 -3.80
N ASN A 88 -16.66 -9.04 -3.56
CA ASN A 88 -16.20 -9.46 -2.23
C ASN A 88 -14.79 -8.98 -1.93
N ASN A 89 -14.60 -8.54 -0.68
CA ASN A 89 -13.31 -8.25 -0.09
C ASN A 89 -13.11 -9.18 1.12
N TYR A 90 -12.00 -9.92 1.11
CA TYR A 90 -11.54 -10.79 2.18
C TYR A 90 -10.34 -10.14 2.86
N GLN A 91 -10.49 -9.76 4.11
CA GLN A 91 -9.44 -9.17 4.91
C GLN A 91 -9.67 -9.46 6.40
N TYR A 92 -8.60 -9.44 7.16
CA TYR A 92 -8.63 -9.50 8.62
C TYR A 92 -8.17 -8.19 9.25
N ASP A 93 -7.35 -7.42 8.53
CA ASP A 93 -6.84 -6.12 8.95
C ASP A 93 -7.91 -5.03 8.87
N GLY A 94 -7.84 -4.04 9.77
CA GLY A 94 -8.70 -2.84 9.77
C GLY A 94 -8.26 -1.76 8.79
N GLY A 95 -7.19 -1.99 8.05
CA GLY A 95 -6.68 -1.11 7.02
C GLY A 95 -5.61 -0.10 7.47
N ILE A 96 -5.11 -0.19 8.72
CA ILE A 96 -4.03 0.68 9.22
C ILE A 96 -2.79 -0.16 9.51
N PRO A 97 -1.77 -0.10 8.65
CA PRO A 97 -0.50 -0.78 8.88
C PRO A 97 0.33 -0.01 9.91
N PHE A 98 0.66 -0.65 11.02
CA PHE A 98 1.44 -0.02 12.10
C PHE A 98 2.87 -0.54 12.20
N ALA A 99 3.09 -1.79 11.84
CA ALA A 99 4.34 -2.45 12.14
C ALA A 99 4.84 -3.23 10.94
N PHE A 100 6.16 -3.33 10.87
CA PHE A 100 6.87 -4.05 9.83
C PHE A 100 7.85 -5.01 10.48
N SER A 101 7.93 -6.22 9.95
CA SER A 101 8.92 -7.19 10.41
C SER A 101 9.80 -7.64 9.27
N LYS A 102 11.12 -7.55 9.49
CA LYS A 102 12.15 -8.04 8.57
C LYS A 102 12.48 -9.52 8.76
N SER A 103 11.86 -10.17 9.75
CA SER A 103 12.24 -11.52 10.15
C SER A 103 11.50 -12.62 9.38
N PHE A 104 10.47 -12.27 8.61
CA PHE A 104 9.60 -13.25 7.95
C PHE A 104 9.96 -13.40 6.47
N LEU A 105 10.13 -14.64 6.03
CA LEU A 105 10.35 -14.98 4.63
C LEU A 105 9.08 -14.83 3.79
N ARG A 106 7.92 -15.19 4.36
CA ARG A 106 6.60 -15.08 3.74
C ARG A 106 5.55 -14.73 4.77
N GLY A 107 4.49 -14.09 4.30
CA GLY A 107 3.24 -13.95 5.03
C GLY A 107 2.12 -14.67 4.30
N ALA A 108 1.10 -15.11 5.04
CA ALA A 108 -0.08 -15.70 4.44
C ALA A 108 -1.34 -15.37 5.24
N ASN A 109 -2.44 -15.07 4.52
CA ASN A 109 -3.78 -15.08 5.08
C ASN A 109 -4.59 -16.24 4.50
N VAL A 110 -5.40 -16.88 5.33
CA VAL A 110 -6.24 -18.03 4.93
C VAL A 110 -7.69 -17.65 5.07
N PHE A 111 -8.41 -17.62 3.95
CA PHE A 111 -9.80 -17.23 3.87
C PHE A 111 -10.70 -18.42 3.52
N GLU A 112 -11.92 -18.43 4.05
CA GLU A 112 -12.95 -19.37 3.65
C GLU A 112 -13.89 -18.70 2.65
N ALA A 113 -14.09 -19.33 1.48
CA ALA A 113 -14.96 -18.80 0.44
C ALA A 113 -16.43 -18.78 0.90
N LYS A 114 -17.06 -17.61 0.83
CA LYS A 114 -18.45 -17.39 1.28
C LYS A 114 -19.49 -17.90 0.27
N ALA A 115 -19.10 -17.97 -1.00
CA ALA A 115 -19.89 -18.46 -2.12
C ALA A 115 -18.99 -19.20 -3.12
N ASP A 116 -19.57 -19.68 -4.23
CA ASP A 116 -18.77 -20.01 -5.40
C ASP A 116 -18.36 -18.69 -6.06
N GLU A 117 -17.05 -18.47 -6.21
CA GLU A 117 -16.46 -17.19 -6.55
C GLU A 117 -15.32 -17.37 -7.53
N LYS A 118 -14.99 -16.30 -8.23
CA LYS A 118 -13.79 -16.18 -9.04
C LYS A 118 -12.88 -15.14 -8.42
N MET A 119 -11.67 -15.55 -8.04
CA MET A 119 -10.66 -14.63 -7.56
C MET A 119 -10.27 -13.63 -8.66
N GLN A 120 -10.17 -12.37 -8.29
CA GLN A 120 -9.82 -11.29 -9.20
C GLN A 120 -8.43 -10.71 -8.88
N ALA A 121 -8.17 -10.40 -7.61
CA ALA A 121 -6.95 -9.70 -7.21
C ALA A 121 -6.53 -10.04 -5.78
N VAL A 122 -5.28 -9.71 -5.48
CA VAL A 122 -4.68 -9.74 -4.14
C VAL A 122 -4.02 -8.41 -3.88
N SER A 123 -4.10 -7.91 -2.64
CA SER A 123 -3.37 -6.70 -2.25
C SER A 123 -2.50 -6.91 -1.02
N PHE A 124 -1.42 -6.15 -0.98
CA PHE A 124 -0.45 -6.12 0.10
C PHE A 124 0.35 -4.81 0.06
N TYR A 125 1.24 -4.62 1.03
CA TYR A 125 2.12 -3.45 1.10
C TYR A 125 3.56 -3.81 0.78
N THR A 126 4.29 -2.88 0.12
CA THR A 126 5.75 -2.90 0.01
C THR A 126 6.35 -1.73 0.79
N GLN A 127 7.52 -1.94 1.38
CA GLN A 127 8.20 -0.93 2.19
C GLN A 127 9.33 -0.21 1.43
N GLU A 128 9.77 -0.79 0.34
CA GLU A 128 10.81 -0.26 -0.51
C GLU A 128 10.30 -0.12 -1.95
N ALA A 129 11.05 0.60 -2.76
CA ALA A 129 10.85 0.65 -4.20
C ALA A 129 11.55 -0.52 -4.88
N ASN A 130 11.08 -0.91 -6.07
CA ASN A 130 11.64 -1.99 -6.88
C ASN A 130 11.64 -3.37 -6.19
N VAL A 131 10.56 -3.69 -5.50
CA VAL A 131 10.38 -4.95 -4.77
C VAL A 131 9.93 -6.06 -5.72
N ASN A 132 10.62 -7.19 -5.73
CA ASN A 132 10.13 -8.39 -6.37
C ASN A 132 9.13 -9.10 -5.46
N TYR A 133 8.00 -9.53 -6.03
CA TYR A 133 6.98 -10.25 -5.31
C TYR A 133 6.67 -11.60 -5.93
N GLU A 134 6.22 -12.53 -5.11
CA GLU A 134 5.57 -13.78 -5.49
C GLU A 134 4.29 -13.92 -4.66
N VAL A 135 3.16 -14.05 -5.35
CA VAL A 135 1.87 -14.38 -4.73
C VAL A 135 1.47 -15.78 -5.17
N SER A 136 1.23 -16.66 -4.23
CA SER A 136 0.83 -18.05 -4.48
C SER A 136 -0.46 -18.37 -3.76
N ILE A 137 -1.39 -19.03 -4.45
CA ILE A 137 -2.71 -19.40 -3.94
C ILE A 137 -2.79 -20.91 -3.76
N TYR A 138 -3.10 -21.34 -2.54
CA TYR A 138 -3.26 -22.75 -2.20
C TYR A 138 -4.69 -23.05 -1.77
N GLU A 139 -5.30 -24.08 -2.39
CA GLU A 139 -6.63 -24.58 -2.02
C GLU A 139 -6.52 -25.61 -0.91
N SER A 140 -7.38 -25.50 0.10
CA SER A 140 -7.53 -26.46 1.21
C SER A 140 -6.23 -26.73 1.98
N PRO A 141 -5.53 -25.70 2.48
CA PRO A 141 -4.34 -25.88 3.29
C PRO A 141 -4.68 -26.50 4.66
N ASP A 142 -3.72 -27.21 5.24
CA ASP A 142 -3.78 -27.64 6.64
C ASP A 142 -3.72 -26.43 7.59
N SER A 143 -4.09 -26.64 8.84
CA SER A 143 -4.23 -25.58 9.84
C SER A 143 -2.91 -24.97 10.31
N ASP A 144 -1.79 -25.61 10.03
CA ASP A 144 -0.45 -25.22 10.49
C ASP A 144 0.55 -24.93 9.35
N ASN A 145 0.12 -25.14 8.11
CA ASN A 145 0.94 -24.86 6.94
C ASN A 145 0.11 -24.35 5.76
N PRO A 146 0.07 -23.04 5.53
CA PRO A 146 -0.67 -22.44 4.42
C PRO A 146 -0.28 -22.97 3.03
N MET A 147 0.92 -23.52 2.85
CA MET A 147 1.41 -24.06 1.58
C MET A 147 1.19 -25.57 1.43
N SER A 148 0.57 -26.26 2.39
CA SER A 148 0.33 -27.71 2.33
C SER A 148 -0.77 -28.10 1.34
N GLY A 149 -1.66 -27.17 1.00
CA GLY A 149 -2.76 -27.38 0.07
C GLY A 149 -2.31 -27.52 -1.38
N LYS A 150 -3.29 -27.66 -2.27
CA LYS A 150 -3.04 -27.68 -3.71
C LYS A 150 -2.71 -26.27 -4.19
N LEU A 151 -1.54 -26.05 -4.78
CA LEU A 151 -1.23 -24.82 -5.50
C LEU A 151 -2.17 -24.68 -6.71
N VAL A 152 -2.96 -23.61 -6.76
CA VAL A 152 -3.94 -23.36 -7.82
C VAL A 152 -3.57 -22.19 -8.71
N SER A 153 -2.77 -21.25 -8.23
CA SER A 153 -2.20 -20.17 -9.04
C SER A 153 -0.94 -19.61 -8.39
N SER A 154 -0.05 -19.06 -9.20
CA SER A 154 1.12 -18.31 -8.74
C SER A 154 1.43 -17.19 -9.72
N LEU A 155 1.74 -16.01 -9.19
CA LEU A 155 2.05 -14.82 -9.93
C LEU A 155 3.26 -14.15 -9.31
N SER A 156 4.19 -13.67 -10.12
CA SER A 156 5.37 -12.93 -9.68
C SER A 156 5.62 -11.74 -10.58
N GLY A 157 6.22 -10.71 -10.03
CA GLY A 157 6.55 -9.49 -10.76
C GLY A 157 7.42 -8.57 -9.92
N THR A 158 7.56 -7.33 -10.38
CA THR A 158 8.28 -6.26 -9.67
C THR A 158 7.37 -5.06 -9.50
N ILE A 159 7.34 -4.51 -8.30
CA ILE A 159 6.63 -3.29 -7.96
C ILE A 159 7.66 -2.17 -7.86
N ALA A 160 7.49 -1.12 -8.69
CA ALA A 160 8.43 -0.02 -8.76
C ALA A 160 8.36 0.91 -7.54
N GLU A 161 7.16 1.16 -7.04
CA GLU A 161 6.92 2.12 -5.98
C GLU A 161 6.59 1.42 -4.66
N ARG A 162 6.96 2.04 -3.54
CA ARG A 162 6.54 1.55 -2.22
C ARG A 162 5.08 1.92 -1.94
N GLY A 163 4.41 1.16 -1.11
CA GLY A 163 3.06 1.45 -0.66
C GLY A 163 2.11 0.27 -0.76
N TYR A 164 0.82 0.57 -0.82
CA TYR A 164 -0.24 -0.40 -0.98
C TYR A 164 -0.48 -0.71 -2.46
N HIS A 165 -0.49 -1.98 -2.82
CA HIS A 165 -0.63 -2.43 -4.21
C HIS A 165 -1.68 -3.50 -4.34
N THR A 166 -2.45 -3.44 -5.42
CA THR A 166 -3.39 -4.47 -5.83
C THR A 166 -2.86 -5.14 -7.10
N ILE A 167 -2.66 -6.44 -7.03
CA ILE A 167 -2.19 -7.28 -8.14
C ILE A 167 -3.38 -8.01 -8.72
N ASP A 168 -3.70 -7.69 -9.95
CA ASP A 168 -4.86 -8.20 -10.67
C ASP A 168 -4.48 -9.47 -11.44
N PHE A 169 -5.02 -10.60 -11.04
CA PHE A 169 -4.75 -11.90 -11.67
C PHE A 169 -5.34 -12.00 -13.08
N VAL A 170 -6.41 -11.29 -13.37
CA VAL A 170 -7.08 -11.32 -14.67
C VAL A 170 -6.26 -10.57 -15.73
N LYS A 171 -5.66 -9.43 -15.36
CA LYS A 171 -4.81 -8.64 -16.27
C LYS A 171 -3.54 -9.36 -16.66
N GLU A 172 -3.06 -10.26 -15.81
CA GLU A 172 -1.80 -11.00 -16.04
C GLU A 172 -2.01 -12.27 -16.87
N ASP A 173 -3.21 -12.48 -17.45
CA ASP A 173 -3.55 -13.64 -18.31
C ASP A 173 -3.18 -14.99 -17.66
N LYS A 174 -3.41 -15.07 -16.35
CA LYS A 174 -3.16 -16.27 -15.55
C LYS A 174 -4.37 -17.17 -15.50
N ASP A 175 -4.13 -18.42 -15.11
CA ASP A 175 -5.19 -19.39 -14.89
C ASP A 175 -6.23 -18.84 -13.91
N GLU A 176 -7.48 -18.84 -14.30
CA GLU A 176 -8.59 -18.40 -13.48
C GLU A 176 -8.69 -19.25 -12.19
N VAL A 177 -8.75 -18.61 -11.04
CA VAL A 177 -8.93 -19.28 -9.76
C VAL A 177 -10.39 -19.27 -9.38
N PHE A 178 -11.04 -20.43 -9.51
CA PHE A 178 -12.40 -20.63 -9.05
C PHE A 178 -12.39 -21.15 -7.61
N MET A 179 -13.09 -20.45 -6.75
CA MET A 179 -13.23 -20.75 -5.35
C MET A 179 -14.58 -21.45 -5.10
N THR A 180 -14.57 -22.52 -4.34
CA THR A 180 -15.78 -23.25 -3.96
C THR A 180 -16.22 -22.84 -2.56
N LYS A 181 -17.49 -22.55 -2.39
CA LYS A 181 -18.10 -22.20 -1.09
C LYS A 181 -17.67 -23.17 0.01
N GLY A 182 -17.25 -22.62 1.14
CA GLY A 182 -16.83 -23.35 2.34
C GLY A 182 -15.43 -23.97 2.24
N LYS A 183 -14.73 -23.88 1.13
CA LYS A 183 -13.32 -24.25 1.05
C LYS A 183 -12.42 -23.10 1.51
N ARG A 184 -11.28 -23.47 2.08
CA ARG A 184 -10.25 -22.53 2.51
C ARG A 184 -9.23 -22.31 1.39
N TYR A 185 -8.77 -21.06 1.28
CA TYR A 185 -7.75 -20.63 0.32
C TYR A 185 -6.69 -19.82 1.05
N ALA A 186 -5.43 -20.22 0.94
CA ALA A 186 -4.31 -19.46 1.45
C ALA A 186 -3.77 -18.55 0.36
N VAL A 187 -3.67 -17.26 0.68
CA VAL A 187 -2.95 -16.26 -0.10
C VAL A 187 -1.58 -16.08 0.53
N VAL A 188 -0.54 -16.57 -0.13
CA VAL A 188 0.84 -16.54 0.36
C VAL A 188 1.60 -15.48 -0.42
N VAL A 189 2.20 -14.53 0.29
CA VAL A 189 2.98 -13.41 -0.26
C VAL A 189 4.43 -13.54 0.19
N LYS A 190 5.35 -13.55 -0.79
CA LYS A 190 6.79 -13.39 -0.58
C LYS A 190 7.22 -12.07 -1.21
N LEU A 191 7.99 -11.28 -0.48
CA LEU A 191 8.58 -10.04 -0.96
C LEU A 191 10.10 -10.16 -0.90
N GLU A 192 10.77 -9.72 -1.94
CA GLU A 192 12.23 -9.65 -2.00
C GLU A 192 12.61 -8.17 -2.15
N GLU A 193 12.98 -7.60 -1.03
CA GLU A 193 13.46 -6.22 -0.89
C GLU A 193 14.99 -6.20 -0.85
N SER A 194 15.60 -5.03 -0.76
CA SER A 194 17.06 -4.92 -0.79
C SER A 194 17.73 -5.72 0.34
N GLY A 195 18.72 -6.56 0.00
CA GLY A 195 19.56 -7.25 0.96
C GLY A 195 18.99 -8.50 1.62
N ASP A 196 18.26 -9.34 0.90
CA ASP A 196 17.65 -10.59 1.39
C ASP A 196 16.66 -10.40 2.56
N THR A 197 16.13 -9.20 2.74
CA THR A 197 15.11 -8.90 3.74
C THR A 197 13.73 -8.98 3.12
N SER A 198 12.77 -9.51 3.88
CA SER A 198 11.36 -9.50 3.53
C SER A 198 10.59 -8.76 4.60
N TYR A 199 9.81 -7.77 4.18
CA TYR A 199 8.93 -7.03 5.07
C TYR A 199 7.51 -7.57 4.90
N GLN A 200 6.91 -8.03 5.99
CA GLN A 200 5.51 -8.36 6.01
C GLN A 200 4.79 -7.30 6.85
N THR A 201 3.90 -6.57 6.19
CA THR A 201 3.13 -5.51 6.85
C THR A 201 1.96 -6.12 7.60
N TYR A 202 1.76 -5.68 8.83
CA TYR A 202 0.67 -6.13 9.68
C TYR A 202 0.11 -4.99 10.53
N GLU A 203 -1.09 -5.13 10.98
CA GLU A 203 -1.67 -4.32 12.03
C GLU A 203 -1.55 -5.03 13.37
N CYS A 204 -1.52 -4.28 14.45
CA CYS A 204 -1.55 -4.84 15.81
C CYS A 204 -2.28 -3.90 16.76
N THR A 205 -2.75 -4.44 17.88
CA THR A 205 -3.25 -3.60 18.97
C THR A 205 -2.09 -2.80 19.56
N HIS A 206 -2.22 -1.48 19.57
CA HIS A 206 -1.26 -0.59 20.19
C HIS A 206 -1.94 0.16 21.34
N ASN A 207 -1.38 0.05 22.54
CA ASN A 207 -2.01 0.51 23.79
C ASN A 207 -2.34 2.02 23.85
N ASP A 208 -1.75 2.81 22.96
CA ASP A 208 -1.89 4.27 22.97
C ASP A 208 -2.76 4.82 21.82
N SER A 209 -3.40 3.94 21.04
CA SER A 209 -4.17 4.39 19.88
C SER A 209 -5.58 3.83 19.87
N ALA A 210 -6.58 4.71 19.97
CA ALA A 210 -7.99 4.37 19.79
C ALA A 210 -8.30 3.75 18.41
N LEU A 211 -7.45 3.96 17.42
CA LEU A 211 -7.59 3.40 16.07
C LEU A 211 -7.27 1.91 16.00
N THR A 212 -6.60 1.36 17.01
CA THR A 212 -6.18 -0.05 17.06
C THR A 212 -6.88 -0.85 18.15
N GLU A 213 -7.77 -0.26 18.95
CA GLU A 213 -8.51 -0.96 20.00
C GLU A 213 -9.41 -2.08 19.47
N ALA A 214 -9.83 -1.98 18.21
CA ALA A 214 -10.71 -2.95 17.55
C ALA A 214 -9.96 -4.07 16.82
N VAL A 215 -8.63 -4.07 16.81
CA VAL A 215 -7.85 -5.13 16.17
C VAL A 215 -8.06 -6.45 16.93
N SER A 216 -8.46 -7.47 16.20
CA SER A 216 -8.64 -8.82 16.73
C SER A 216 -8.03 -9.84 15.78
N ALA A 217 -7.29 -10.80 16.33
CA ALA A 217 -6.71 -11.88 15.56
C ALA A 217 -7.22 -13.21 16.08
N ASN A 218 -7.67 -14.07 15.20
CA ASN A 218 -8.09 -15.42 15.53
C ASN A 218 -7.09 -16.44 14.98
N LYS A 219 -6.98 -17.54 15.65
CA LYS A 219 -6.16 -18.66 15.18
C LYS A 219 -6.64 -19.14 13.82
N GLY A 220 -5.71 -19.33 12.91
CA GLY A 220 -5.98 -19.84 11.58
C GLY A 220 -6.26 -18.77 10.51
N GLU A 221 -6.14 -17.49 10.85
CA GLU A 221 -6.35 -16.35 9.93
C GLU A 221 -5.05 -15.93 9.24
N SER A 222 -4.02 -15.58 10.00
CA SER A 222 -2.75 -15.08 9.50
C SER A 222 -1.59 -15.95 9.93
N TYR A 223 -0.60 -16.12 9.05
CA TYR A 223 0.58 -16.94 9.28
C TYR A 223 1.83 -16.25 8.77
N VAL A 224 2.95 -16.52 9.42
CA VAL A 224 4.28 -16.08 8.98
C VAL A 224 5.22 -17.26 8.85
N GLN A 225 6.13 -17.18 7.88
CA GLN A 225 7.18 -18.17 7.69
C GLN A 225 8.54 -17.56 7.99
N TYR A 226 9.31 -18.24 8.81
CA TYR A 226 10.68 -17.86 9.11
C TYR A 226 11.66 -18.39 8.06
N SER A 227 12.90 -17.92 8.11
CA SER A 227 13.98 -18.34 7.20
C SER A 227 14.32 -19.84 7.27
N ASP A 228 13.99 -20.52 8.37
CA ASP A 228 14.13 -21.97 8.54
C ASP A 228 12.99 -22.77 7.86
N GLY A 229 12.04 -22.09 7.25
CA GLY A 229 10.89 -22.67 6.55
C GLY A 229 9.70 -23.02 7.43
N LYS A 230 9.78 -22.80 8.74
CA LYS A 230 8.65 -23.05 9.63
C LYS A 230 7.58 -21.99 9.51
N TRP A 231 6.34 -22.45 9.49
CA TRP A 231 5.17 -21.60 9.62
C TRP A 231 4.73 -21.49 11.07
N GLU A 232 4.28 -20.31 11.44
CA GLU A 232 3.70 -20.04 12.76
C GLU A 232 2.43 -19.21 12.58
N ASP A 233 1.39 -19.57 13.36
CA ASP A 233 0.16 -18.80 13.41
C ASP A 233 0.45 -17.45 14.05
N PHE A 234 0.09 -16.39 13.36
CA PHE A 234 0.47 -15.04 13.74
C PHE A 234 -0.19 -14.60 15.05
N SER A 235 -1.38 -15.14 15.37
CA SER A 235 -2.08 -14.88 16.62
C SER A 235 -1.41 -15.54 17.83
N GLU A 236 -0.53 -16.54 17.63
CA GLU A 236 0.16 -17.26 18.69
C GLU A 236 1.57 -16.73 18.98
N LEU A 237 2.06 -15.75 18.21
CA LEU A 237 3.36 -15.13 18.43
C LEU A 237 3.41 -14.34 19.74
N GLU A 238 4.47 -14.56 20.52
CA GLU A 238 4.76 -13.75 21.70
C GLU A 238 5.70 -12.58 21.34
N TRP A 239 5.19 -11.36 21.37
CA TRP A 239 5.94 -10.15 20.96
C TRP A 239 6.74 -9.50 22.07
N SER A 240 6.30 -9.61 23.29
CA SER A 240 7.00 -9.19 24.49
C SER A 240 6.46 -9.99 25.67
N SER A 241 7.29 -10.20 26.63
CA SER A 241 7.24 -11.06 27.78
C SER A 241 5.89 -11.36 28.46
N LYS A 242 4.73 -10.95 27.99
CA LYS A 242 3.42 -11.22 28.64
C LYS A 242 2.15 -11.04 27.80
N GLU A 243 2.20 -10.57 26.56
CA GLU A 243 0.98 -10.29 25.79
C GLU A 243 0.95 -11.14 24.53
N LYS A 244 -0.12 -11.94 24.39
CA LYS A 244 -0.43 -12.60 23.13
C LYS A 244 -0.66 -11.52 22.09
N ASN A 245 -0.11 -11.74 20.92
CA ASN A 245 -0.24 -10.81 19.83
C ASN A 245 -1.67 -10.80 19.29
N ASN A 246 -2.24 -9.60 19.22
CA ASN A 246 -3.51 -9.37 18.55
C ASN A 246 -3.19 -8.64 17.25
N ALA A 247 -2.74 -9.38 16.24
CA ALA A 247 -2.27 -8.81 14.98
C ALA A 247 -2.65 -9.67 13.78
N ASN A 248 -2.90 -9.03 12.65
CA ASN A 248 -3.19 -9.65 11.36
C ASN A 248 -2.25 -9.10 10.29
N LEU A 249 -1.95 -9.92 9.29
CA LEU A 249 -1.23 -9.45 8.11
C LEU A 249 -2.16 -8.61 7.23
N CYS A 250 -1.63 -7.51 6.69
CA CYS A 250 -2.32 -6.64 5.74
C CYS A 250 -2.31 -7.23 4.33
N ILE A 251 -2.84 -8.45 4.20
CA ILE A 251 -3.01 -9.16 2.93
C ILE A 251 -4.50 -9.32 2.67
N LYS A 252 -4.96 -8.89 1.50
CA LYS A 252 -6.37 -8.97 1.11
C LYS A 252 -6.54 -9.78 -0.16
N MET A 253 -7.72 -10.35 -0.32
CA MET A 253 -8.14 -11.07 -1.51
C MET A 253 -9.47 -10.50 -1.99
N PHE A 254 -9.58 -10.28 -3.29
CA PHE A 254 -10.79 -9.77 -3.93
C PHE A 254 -11.34 -10.82 -4.89
N SER A 255 -12.66 -10.95 -4.93
CA SER A 255 -13.35 -11.91 -5.80
C SER A 255 -14.69 -11.40 -6.27
N ASP A 256 -15.16 -11.99 -7.38
CA ASP A 256 -16.53 -11.83 -7.85
C ASP A 256 -17.31 -13.11 -7.62
N THR A 257 -18.59 -12.97 -7.32
CA THR A 257 -19.50 -14.09 -7.21
C THR A 257 -19.61 -14.81 -8.56
N TRP A 258 -19.39 -16.12 -8.57
CA TRP A 258 -19.43 -16.93 -9.76
C TRP A 258 -20.72 -17.74 -9.84
N ASP A 259 -21.43 -17.56 -10.94
CA ASP A 259 -22.58 -18.39 -11.27
C ASP A 259 -22.25 -19.20 -12.52
N SER A 260 -21.98 -20.48 -12.33
CA SER A 260 -21.63 -21.40 -13.43
C SER A 260 -22.74 -21.53 -14.49
N THR A 261 -23.94 -21.03 -14.22
CA THR A 261 -25.07 -21.02 -15.16
C THR A 261 -25.12 -19.75 -16.02
N LYS A 262 -24.37 -18.72 -15.65
CA LYS A 262 -24.23 -17.49 -16.44
C LYS A 262 -23.06 -17.64 -17.39
N ALA A 263 -23.31 -17.35 -18.67
CA ALA A 263 -22.23 -17.27 -19.66
C ALA A 263 -21.16 -16.26 -19.19
N THR A 264 -19.88 -16.60 -19.37
CA THR A 264 -18.75 -15.71 -19.06
C THR A 264 -19.05 -14.31 -19.58
N PRO A 265 -19.01 -13.25 -18.74
CA PRO A 265 -19.17 -11.89 -19.24
C PRO A 265 -18.09 -11.65 -20.29
N THR A 266 -18.50 -11.17 -21.45
CA THR A 266 -17.55 -10.73 -22.49
C THR A 266 -16.65 -9.70 -21.83
N PRO A 267 -15.30 -9.86 -21.90
CA PRO A 267 -14.40 -8.91 -21.27
C PRO A 267 -14.75 -7.50 -21.76
N MET A 268 -14.97 -6.60 -20.81
CA MET A 268 -15.19 -5.19 -21.11
C MET A 268 -13.94 -4.71 -21.87
N PRO A 269 -14.08 -3.98 -22.99
CA PRO A 269 -12.92 -3.51 -23.73
C PRO A 269 -12.04 -2.70 -22.75
N THR A 270 -10.84 -3.20 -22.54
CA THR A 270 -9.83 -2.52 -21.72
C THR A 270 -9.65 -1.13 -22.28
N MET A 271 -9.94 -0.11 -21.52
CA MET A 271 -9.52 1.25 -21.88
C MET A 271 -7.99 1.22 -21.86
N THR A 272 -7.41 1.18 -23.03
CA THR A 272 -5.96 1.35 -23.17
C THR A 272 -5.62 2.69 -22.54
N ALA A 273 -4.92 2.67 -21.42
CA ALA A 273 -4.41 3.90 -20.85
C ALA A 273 -3.58 4.59 -21.93
N THR A 274 -3.98 5.78 -22.30
CA THR A 274 -3.16 6.62 -23.17
C THR A 274 -1.86 6.83 -22.42
N PRO A 275 -0.70 6.50 -23.01
CA PRO A 275 0.56 6.67 -22.29
C PRO A 275 0.67 8.14 -21.88
N THR A 276 0.62 8.37 -20.58
CA THR A 276 0.97 9.69 -20.01
C THR A 276 2.40 9.95 -20.42
N ALA A 277 2.64 11.07 -21.12
CA ALA A 277 3.98 11.44 -21.52
C ALA A 277 4.89 11.43 -20.29
N ALA A 278 6.03 10.75 -20.39
CA ALA A 278 7.02 10.72 -19.34
C ALA A 278 7.32 12.16 -18.86
N PRO A 279 7.47 12.39 -17.56
CA PRO A 279 7.84 13.70 -17.06
C PRO A 279 9.11 14.17 -17.76
N THR A 280 9.06 15.36 -18.32
CA THR A 280 10.22 16.01 -18.93
C THR A 280 11.30 16.10 -17.86
N ALA A 281 12.50 15.64 -18.16
CA ALA A 281 13.62 15.63 -17.25
C ALA A 281 13.77 16.97 -16.52
N ALA A 282 14.07 16.90 -15.23
CA ALA A 282 14.34 18.07 -14.40
C ALA A 282 15.38 18.98 -15.08
N PRO A 283 15.25 20.30 -14.96
CA PRO A 283 16.20 21.22 -15.57
C PRO A 283 17.60 20.97 -15.03
N THR A 284 18.53 20.69 -15.92
CA THR A 284 19.95 20.54 -15.63
C THR A 284 20.45 21.81 -14.95
N ALA A 285 21.11 21.67 -13.81
CA ALA A 285 21.70 22.78 -13.06
C ALA A 285 22.50 23.72 -13.95
N ALA A 286 22.32 25.02 -13.79
CA ALA A 286 23.03 26.05 -14.51
C ALA A 286 24.54 25.95 -14.24
N PRO A 287 25.41 26.24 -15.22
CA PRO A 287 26.86 26.23 -15.02
C PRO A 287 27.29 27.32 -14.03
N THR A 288 28.02 26.94 -13.01
CA THR A 288 28.67 27.83 -12.06
C THR A 288 29.63 28.76 -12.79
N ALA A 289 29.40 30.05 -12.72
CA ALA A 289 30.36 31.05 -13.21
C ALA A 289 31.54 31.08 -12.24
N THR A 290 32.74 30.79 -12.72
CA THR A 290 34.01 30.98 -12.02
C THR A 290 34.46 32.46 -12.25
N PRO A 291 35.12 33.10 -11.23
CA PRO A 291 35.37 34.52 -11.16
C PRO A 291 36.30 35.07 -12.24
#